data_d210a981333487fadc2ec42fb881a74f
#
_entry.id   d210a981333487fadc2ec42fb881a74f
#
_cell.length_a   1.000
_cell.length_b   1.000
_cell.length_c   1.000
_cell.angle_alpha   90.00
_cell.angle_beta   90.00
_cell.angle_gamma   90.00
#
_symmetry.space_group_name_H-M   'P 1'
#
loop_
_entity.id
_entity.type
_entity.pdbx_description
1 polymer ?
#
loop_
_entity_poly.entity_id
_entity_poly.type
_entity_poly.pdbx_seq_one_letter_code
_entity_poly.pdbx_strand_id
1 'polypeptide(L)'
;MTALRKNESSREVIRAIDRIEILSDKCYRELSLLRRPWPLAAWAILTESIRVVETSIPATLYASRNHINAATNMSMLAALFYKFARRYGRSGPFDASKFIWSSRLAEDLRLAVDLSKGYQTFCTVFPYWHQDMYAGELINDSIVRFASNESPTGRRINAYRQGIRPRAMSESPSTAMETTPELRRLFDRSLKAAIKVSRHGVVFPVLRELHEALYELHDQRTSAMTRRYQDIQIGEYKLSEFRRFYSAINAIAGTHEFLCFLWSQTDGLPIESLLLYAHRSQWVDDLSRLAKLTREQVYAMIKDASFGRVYSVDFHLLPFVPLTENRTILALAPFCSLSSNWEENVLRCLSRRDSDLYSRNTLTKEDEMRRPLIALTSGVRLMSGPHKLTKPTPDIDLLVQDLNANILIICELKWSRKPNGYKERQDRDTEVLKGFSQIEKIRSFIEANPEYLYKRGYIAWEFSKFESIHYCVVARDHIVESPAGAVAIYGYEEFVSQLGKTADTAQFLKYMEDLEWLPKEGPDFGVRFERHHVGQVAVESEIYYPAPGPLAIYR
;
A
#
# COMPACT_ATOMS: atom_id res chain seq x y z
N MET A 1 27.70 -19.95 -31.73
CA MET A 1 27.12 -20.95 -30.81
C MET A 1 26.40 -20.33 -29.60
N THR A 2 26.92 -19.26 -28.96
CA THR A 2 26.30 -18.63 -27.78
C THR A 2 24.94 -17.95 -28.07
N ALA A 3 24.79 -17.32 -29.23
CA ALA A 3 23.53 -16.64 -29.62
C ALA A 3 22.40 -17.65 -29.99
N LEU A 4 22.76 -18.82 -30.55
CA LEU A 4 21.78 -19.87 -30.86
C LEU A 4 21.27 -20.56 -29.59
N ARG A 5 22.13 -20.77 -28.57
CA ARG A 5 21.70 -21.33 -27.27
C ARG A 5 20.80 -20.35 -26.49
N LYS A 6 21.08 -19.04 -26.55
CA LYS A 6 20.19 -18.03 -25.98
C LYS A 6 18.78 -18.07 -26.60
N ASN A 7 18.69 -18.30 -27.92
CA ASN A 7 17.39 -18.36 -28.61
C ASN A 7 16.59 -19.64 -28.28
N GLU A 8 17.25 -20.77 -28.08
CA GLU A 8 16.58 -22.04 -27.72
C GLU A 8 16.08 -21.99 -26.27
N SER A 9 16.92 -21.58 -25.33
CA SER A 9 16.54 -21.39 -23.93
C SER A 9 15.36 -20.41 -23.78
N SER A 10 15.34 -19.31 -24.56
CA SER A 10 14.22 -18.37 -24.56
C SER A 10 12.91 -18.99 -25.07
N ARG A 11 12.97 -19.88 -26.08
CA ARG A 11 11.77 -20.57 -26.60
C ARG A 11 11.20 -21.60 -25.63
N GLU A 12 12.03 -22.28 -24.88
CA GLU A 12 11.60 -23.24 -23.87
C GLU A 12 10.95 -22.52 -22.69
N VAL A 13 11.54 -21.39 -22.24
CA VAL A 13 10.95 -20.55 -21.22
C VAL A 13 9.60 -19.97 -21.65
N ILE A 14 9.48 -19.47 -22.89
CA ILE A 14 8.21 -18.99 -23.45
C ILE A 14 7.15 -20.09 -23.42
N ARG A 15 7.47 -21.27 -23.89
CA ARG A 15 6.54 -22.43 -23.88
C ARG A 15 6.11 -22.82 -22.47
N ALA A 16 7.05 -22.76 -21.51
CA ALA A 16 6.73 -23.05 -20.11
C ALA A 16 5.79 -21.97 -19.52
N ILE A 17 6.01 -20.71 -19.85
CA ILE A 17 5.16 -19.58 -19.43
C ILE A 17 3.76 -19.71 -20.02
N ASP A 18 3.62 -19.95 -21.33
CA ASP A 18 2.33 -20.19 -21.99
C ASP A 18 1.58 -21.36 -21.33
N ARG A 19 2.32 -22.42 -20.98
CA ARG A 19 1.75 -23.57 -20.27
C ARG A 19 1.26 -23.18 -18.87
N ILE A 20 1.99 -22.34 -18.13
CA ILE A 20 1.56 -21.85 -16.80
C ILE A 20 0.27 -21.04 -16.93
N GLU A 21 0.16 -20.16 -17.91
CA GLU A 21 -1.04 -19.35 -18.13
C GLU A 21 -2.27 -20.23 -18.40
N ILE A 22 -2.15 -21.17 -19.34
CA ILE A 22 -3.22 -22.11 -19.70
C ILE A 22 -3.63 -22.98 -18.49
N LEU A 23 -2.65 -23.50 -17.76
CA LEU A 23 -2.88 -24.34 -16.57
C LEU A 23 -3.54 -23.55 -15.44
N SER A 24 -3.12 -22.31 -15.23
CA SER A 24 -3.70 -21.43 -14.21
C SER A 24 -5.20 -21.27 -14.42
N ASP A 25 -5.59 -20.89 -15.62
CA ASP A 25 -7.01 -20.71 -15.97
C ASP A 25 -7.82 -22.01 -15.84
N LYS A 26 -7.21 -23.13 -16.23
CA LYS A 26 -7.84 -24.45 -16.10
C LYS A 26 -8.02 -24.85 -14.64
N CYS A 27 -6.97 -24.73 -13.83
CA CYS A 27 -7.00 -25.09 -12.41
C CYS A 27 -8.05 -24.28 -11.64
N TYR A 28 -8.22 -22.98 -11.93
CA TYR A 28 -9.27 -22.19 -11.30
C TYR A 28 -10.66 -22.70 -11.64
N ARG A 29 -10.94 -23.03 -12.91
CA ARG A 29 -12.24 -23.56 -13.35
C ARG A 29 -12.60 -24.90 -12.72
N GLU A 30 -11.59 -25.69 -12.39
CA GLU A 30 -11.75 -27.03 -11.81
C GLU A 30 -11.89 -27.02 -10.28
N LEU A 31 -11.65 -25.88 -9.61
CA LEU A 31 -11.81 -25.78 -8.17
C LEU A 31 -13.23 -26.15 -7.73
N SER A 32 -13.34 -27.12 -6.83
CA SER A 32 -14.63 -27.59 -6.30
C SER A 32 -15.41 -26.47 -5.61
N LEU A 33 -14.70 -25.50 -5.03
CA LEU A 33 -15.27 -24.32 -4.39
C LEU A 33 -16.07 -23.45 -5.37
N LEU A 34 -15.64 -23.34 -6.64
CA LEU A 34 -16.36 -22.57 -7.68
C LEU A 34 -17.62 -23.27 -8.19
N ARG A 35 -17.81 -24.55 -7.85
CA ARG A 35 -19.08 -25.26 -8.13
C ARG A 35 -20.20 -24.91 -7.13
N ARG A 36 -19.84 -24.24 -6.03
CA ARG A 36 -20.79 -23.74 -5.03
C ARG A 36 -21.37 -22.39 -5.44
N PRO A 37 -22.51 -21.96 -4.86
CA PRO A 37 -22.98 -20.60 -5.04
C PRO A 37 -21.91 -19.59 -4.66
N TRP A 38 -21.69 -18.58 -5.51
CA TRP A 38 -20.61 -17.60 -5.31
C TRP A 38 -20.70 -16.85 -3.96
N PRO A 39 -21.88 -16.56 -3.36
CA PRO A 39 -21.95 -15.97 -2.03
C PRO A 39 -21.30 -16.84 -0.95
N LEU A 40 -21.50 -18.17 -1.03
CA LEU A 40 -20.86 -19.12 -0.12
C LEU A 40 -19.35 -19.20 -0.35
N ALA A 41 -18.90 -19.22 -1.59
CA ALA A 41 -17.49 -19.25 -1.93
C ALA A 41 -16.78 -17.96 -1.49
N ALA A 42 -17.43 -16.79 -1.66
CA ALA A 42 -16.91 -15.51 -1.21
C ALA A 42 -16.82 -15.43 0.32
N TRP A 43 -17.88 -15.85 1.02
CA TRP A 43 -17.85 -15.93 2.48
C TRP A 43 -16.72 -16.83 2.97
N ALA A 44 -16.56 -18.01 2.39
CA ALA A 44 -15.59 -18.99 2.80
C ALA A 44 -14.14 -18.48 2.64
N ILE A 45 -13.81 -17.85 1.50
CA ILE A 45 -12.44 -17.33 1.29
C ILE A 45 -12.12 -16.14 2.21
N LEU A 46 -13.10 -15.27 2.48
CA LEU A 46 -12.94 -14.17 3.41
C LEU A 46 -12.72 -14.67 4.85
N THR A 47 -13.51 -15.67 5.26
CA THR A 47 -13.38 -16.31 6.57
C THR A 47 -12.03 -17.01 6.72
N GLU A 48 -11.58 -17.76 5.72
CA GLU A 48 -10.24 -18.40 5.72
C GLU A 48 -9.12 -17.38 5.80
N SER A 49 -9.26 -16.25 5.13
CA SER A 49 -8.26 -15.18 5.19
C SER A 49 -8.08 -14.65 6.61
N ILE A 50 -9.17 -14.50 7.37
CA ILE A 50 -9.11 -14.12 8.78
C ILE A 50 -8.42 -15.23 9.59
N ARG A 51 -8.88 -16.48 9.45
CA ARG A 51 -8.36 -17.61 10.19
C ARG A 51 -6.85 -17.82 10.03
N VAL A 52 -6.35 -17.74 8.80
CA VAL A 52 -4.91 -17.92 8.52
C VAL A 52 -4.08 -16.83 9.17
N VAL A 53 -4.56 -15.61 9.21
CA VAL A 53 -3.81 -14.52 9.84
C VAL A 53 -3.92 -14.58 11.36
N GLU A 54 -5.09 -14.89 11.92
CA GLU A 54 -5.25 -15.07 13.38
C GLU A 54 -4.35 -16.18 13.93
N THR A 55 -4.17 -17.28 13.21
CA THR A 55 -3.23 -18.33 13.62
C THR A 55 -1.76 -17.94 13.47
N SER A 56 -1.46 -16.92 12.69
CA SER A 56 -0.10 -16.44 12.40
C SER A 56 0.29 -15.23 13.24
N ILE A 57 -0.68 -14.53 13.83
CA ILE A 57 -0.47 -13.34 14.65
C ILE A 57 -0.58 -13.74 16.12
N PRO A 58 0.50 -13.60 16.92
CA PRO A 58 0.34 -13.63 18.37
C PRO A 58 -0.64 -12.51 18.75
N ALA A 59 -1.52 -12.84 19.66
CA ALA A 59 -2.67 -12.05 20.12
C ALA A 59 -2.37 -10.67 20.72
N THR A 60 -1.56 -9.92 20.10
CA THR A 60 -1.35 -8.53 20.45
C THR A 60 -2.09 -7.65 19.44
N LEU A 61 -2.89 -6.74 19.91
CA LEU A 61 -3.49 -5.60 19.17
C LEU A 61 -2.45 -4.81 18.36
N TYR A 62 -1.22 -5.27 18.31
CA TYR A 62 -0.02 -4.65 17.79
C TYR A 62 0.58 -5.53 16.71
N ALA A 63 -0.02 -5.47 15.53
CA ALA A 63 0.57 -6.13 14.39
C ALA A 63 1.93 -5.49 14.07
N SER A 64 2.98 -6.29 14.16
CA SER A 64 4.27 -5.88 13.61
C SER A 64 4.13 -5.64 12.09
N ARG A 65 5.06 -4.91 11.50
CA ARG A 65 5.08 -4.65 10.05
C ARG A 65 4.96 -5.94 9.20
N ASN A 66 5.52 -7.05 9.70
CA ASN A 66 5.43 -8.35 9.05
C ASN A 66 4.00 -8.89 9.01
N HIS A 67 3.23 -8.66 10.08
CA HIS A 67 1.82 -9.05 10.14
C HIS A 67 0.96 -8.22 9.18
N ILE A 68 1.22 -6.91 9.07
CA ILE A 68 0.53 -6.04 8.08
C ILE A 68 0.81 -6.52 6.66
N ASN A 69 2.05 -6.89 6.35
CA ASN A 69 2.40 -7.42 5.04
C ASN A 69 1.72 -8.78 4.77
N ALA A 70 1.66 -9.66 5.76
CA ALA A 70 0.97 -10.95 5.64
C ALA A 70 -0.54 -10.75 5.42
N ALA A 71 -1.16 -9.86 6.19
CA ALA A 71 -2.57 -9.50 6.04
C ALA A 71 -2.86 -8.88 4.67
N THR A 72 -1.99 -8.00 4.18
CA THR A 72 -2.09 -7.40 2.83
C THR A 72 -2.03 -8.48 1.75
N ASN A 73 -1.07 -9.40 1.83
CA ASN A 73 -0.95 -10.49 0.87
C ASN A 73 -2.18 -11.39 0.88
N MET A 74 -2.69 -11.75 2.05
CA MET A 74 -3.92 -12.55 2.17
C MET A 74 -5.14 -11.82 1.61
N SER A 75 -5.26 -10.52 1.83
CA SER A 75 -6.33 -9.70 1.24
C SER A 75 -6.27 -9.65 -0.28
N MET A 76 -5.06 -9.56 -0.85
CA MET A 76 -4.88 -9.62 -2.31
C MET A 76 -5.31 -10.96 -2.88
N LEU A 77 -4.94 -12.07 -2.23
CA LEU A 77 -5.33 -13.43 -2.63
C LEU A 77 -6.85 -13.62 -2.52
N ALA A 78 -7.45 -13.16 -1.43
CA ALA A 78 -8.90 -13.22 -1.24
C ALA A 78 -9.63 -12.38 -2.30
N ALA A 79 -9.11 -11.20 -2.66
CA ALA A 79 -9.67 -10.35 -3.71
C ALA A 79 -9.62 -11.02 -5.08
N LEU A 80 -8.52 -11.66 -5.40
CA LEU A 80 -8.37 -12.41 -6.65
C LEU A 80 -9.36 -13.58 -6.70
N PHE A 81 -9.40 -14.39 -5.65
CA PHE A 81 -10.32 -15.51 -5.57
C PHE A 81 -11.79 -15.07 -5.64
N TYR A 82 -12.17 -14.00 -4.96
CA TYR A 82 -13.52 -13.43 -5.05
C TYR A 82 -13.89 -13.09 -6.50
N LYS A 83 -12.96 -12.50 -7.28
CA LYS A 83 -13.20 -12.22 -8.71
C LYS A 83 -13.46 -13.50 -9.49
N PHE A 84 -12.68 -14.56 -9.25
CA PHE A 84 -12.89 -15.85 -9.89
C PHE A 84 -14.21 -16.48 -9.46
N ALA A 85 -14.53 -16.48 -8.18
CA ALA A 85 -15.80 -17.02 -7.67
C ALA A 85 -17.01 -16.31 -8.29
N ARG A 86 -16.93 -14.99 -8.48
CA ARG A 86 -17.99 -14.20 -9.12
C ARG A 86 -18.07 -14.44 -10.63
N ARG A 87 -16.94 -14.63 -11.30
CA ARG A 87 -16.88 -14.83 -12.76
C ARG A 87 -17.27 -16.24 -13.19
N TYR A 88 -16.81 -17.25 -12.46
CA TYR A 88 -16.94 -18.66 -12.83
C TYR A 88 -17.84 -19.45 -11.90
N GLY A 89 -18.18 -18.92 -10.73
CA GLY A 89 -19.05 -19.57 -9.76
C GLY A 89 -20.51 -19.60 -10.20
N ARG A 90 -21.28 -20.50 -9.58
CA ARG A 90 -22.73 -20.58 -9.83
C ARG A 90 -23.43 -19.40 -9.17
N SER A 91 -24.38 -18.79 -9.87
CA SER A 91 -25.32 -17.87 -9.24
C SER A 91 -26.18 -18.63 -8.21
N GLY A 92 -26.56 -17.94 -7.13
CA GLY A 92 -27.42 -18.52 -6.12
C GLY A 92 -27.86 -17.49 -5.10
N PRO A 93 -28.95 -17.73 -4.38
CA PRO A 93 -29.41 -16.84 -3.34
C PRO A 93 -28.38 -16.80 -2.18
N PHE A 94 -28.35 -15.67 -1.50
CA PHE A 94 -27.66 -15.56 -0.23
C PHE A 94 -28.47 -16.27 0.85
N ASP A 95 -27.90 -17.28 1.45
CA ASP A 95 -28.51 -18.07 2.52
C ASP A 95 -27.44 -18.38 3.59
N ALA A 96 -27.40 -17.56 4.63
CA ALA A 96 -26.43 -17.69 5.72
C ALA A 96 -26.56 -19.04 6.46
N SER A 97 -27.73 -19.70 6.43
CA SER A 97 -27.94 -21.01 7.05
C SER A 97 -27.09 -22.13 6.43
N LYS A 98 -26.63 -21.89 5.20
CA LYS A 98 -25.73 -22.81 4.46
C LYS A 98 -24.25 -22.52 4.67
N PHE A 99 -23.89 -21.48 5.42
CA PHE A 99 -22.53 -21.13 5.75
C PHE A 99 -22.05 -22.03 6.90
N ILE A 100 -21.69 -23.26 6.55
CA ILE A 100 -21.20 -24.26 7.49
C ILE A 100 -19.75 -24.60 7.15
N TRP A 101 -18.90 -24.47 8.14
CA TRP A 101 -17.50 -24.85 8.02
C TRP A 101 -17.35 -26.37 8.12
N SER A 102 -16.63 -26.97 7.18
CA SER A 102 -16.34 -28.39 7.18
C SER A 102 -14.87 -28.64 6.80
N SER A 103 -14.33 -29.78 7.22
CA SER A 103 -12.96 -30.19 6.85
C SER A 103 -12.76 -30.21 5.34
N ARG A 104 -13.75 -30.66 4.58
CA ARG A 104 -13.73 -30.64 3.11
C ARG A 104 -13.68 -29.21 2.55
N LEU A 105 -14.44 -28.28 3.16
CA LEU A 105 -14.40 -26.87 2.76
C LEU A 105 -13.04 -26.26 3.06
N ALA A 106 -12.47 -26.54 4.20
CA ALA A 106 -11.14 -26.07 4.59
C ALA A 106 -10.04 -26.58 3.62
N GLU A 107 -10.13 -27.83 3.17
CA GLU A 107 -9.20 -28.38 2.17
C GLU A 107 -9.37 -27.70 0.80
N ASP A 108 -10.60 -27.55 0.32
CA ASP A 108 -10.92 -26.84 -0.91
C ASP A 108 -10.37 -25.39 -0.88
N LEU A 109 -10.48 -24.72 0.28
CA LEU A 109 -9.96 -23.36 0.48
C LEU A 109 -8.44 -23.31 0.48
N ARG A 110 -7.77 -24.24 1.14
CA ARG A 110 -6.31 -24.33 1.13
C ARG A 110 -5.78 -24.46 -0.30
N LEU A 111 -6.36 -25.36 -1.09
CA LEU A 111 -6.01 -25.52 -2.50
C LEU A 111 -6.26 -24.23 -3.30
N ALA A 112 -7.37 -23.52 -3.04
CA ALA A 112 -7.69 -22.27 -3.69
C ALA A 112 -6.69 -21.15 -3.34
N VAL A 113 -6.27 -21.07 -2.07
CA VAL A 113 -5.27 -20.11 -1.60
C VAL A 113 -3.91 -20.39 -2.23
N ASP A 114 -3.46 -21.64 -2.23
CA ASP A 114 -2.17 -22.03 -2.79
C ASP A 114 -2.12 -21.76 -4.30
N LEU A 115 -3.18 -22.11 -5.04
CA LEU A 115 -3.29 -21.79 -6.45
C LEU A 115 -3.28 -20.28 -6.70
N SER A 116 -4.00 -19.52 -5.86
CA SER A 116 -4.04 -18.05 -5.97
C SER A 116 -2.67 -17.42 -5.73
N LYS A 117 -1.87 -17.95 -4.80
CA LYS A 117 -0.47 -17.51 -4.58
C LYS A 117 0.37 -17.72 -5.85
N GLY A 118 0.33 -18.91 -6.42
CA GLY A 118 1.06 -19.24 -7.64
C GLY A 118 0.66 -18.33 -8.80
N TYR A 119 -0.63 -18.16 -9.03
CA TYR A 119 -1.16 -17.30 -10.08
C TYR A 119 -0.78 -15.83 -9.87
N GLN A 120 -0.91 -15.32 -8.63
CA GLN A 120 -0.54 -13.94 -8.31
C GLN A 120 0.96 -13.70 -8.49
N THR A 121 1.80 -14.65 -8.06
CA THR A 121 3.25 -14.57 -8.27
C THR A 121 3.56 -14.49 -9.77
N PHE A 122 2.96 -15.37 -10.56
CA PHE A 122 3.09 -15.36 -12.00
C PHE A 122 2.65 -14.02 -12.62
N CYS A 123 1.44 -13.53 -12.28
CA CYS A 123 0.93 -12.25 -12.78
C CYS A 123 1.78 -11.06 -12.36
N THR A 124 2.52 -11.16 -11.27
CA THR A 124 3.42 -10.10 -10.80
C THR A 124 4.72 -10.10 -11.60
N VAL A 125 5.32 -11.26 -11.85
CA VAL A 125 6.66 -11.36 -12.49
C VAL A 125 6.59 -11.35 -14.00
N PHE A 126 5.51 -11.88 -14.60
CA PHE A 126 5.36 -11.98 -16.05
C PHE A 126 5.53 -10.65 -16.81
N PRO A 127 4.92 -9.52 -16.38
CA PRO A 127 5.12 -8.25 -17.04
C PRO A 127 6.56 -7.73 -16.96
N TYR A 128 7.28 -7.99 -15.86
CA TYR A 128 8.68 -7.61 -15.73
C TYR A 128 9.60 -8.44 -16.62
N TRP A 129 9.31 -9.74 -16.74
CA TRP A 129 10.01 -10.61 -17.67
C TRP A 129 9.79 -10.19 -19.12
N HIS A 130 8.55 -9.84 -19.50
CA HIS A 130 8.22 -9.40 -20.86
C HIS A 130 8.93 -8.10 -21.26
N GLN A 131 9.41 -7.33 -20.29
CA GLN A 131 10.17 -6.09 -20.50
C GLN A 131 11.67 -6.23 -20.22
N ASP A 132 12.19 -7.46 -20.21
CA ASP A 132 13.61 -7.76 -19.96
C ASP A 132 14.13 -7.26 -18.60
N MET A 133 13.24 -6.89 -17.67
CA MET A 133 13.61 -6.52 -16.30
C MET A 133 13.90 -7.76 -15.43
N TYR A 134 13.34 -8.91 -15.80
CA TYR A 134 13.60 -10.21 -15.18
C TYR A 134 14.12 -11.18 -16.24
N ALA A 135 15.12 -11.97 -15.88
CA ALA A 135 15.51 -13.15 -16.62
C ALA A 135 14.61 -14.32 -16.25
N GLY A 136 14.14 -15.06 -17.24
CA GLY A 136 13.44 -16.33 -17.04
C GLY A 136 14.40 -17.49 -17.24
N GLU A 137 14.41 -18.47 -16.33
CA GLU A 137 15.20 -19.68 -16.41
C GLU A 137 14.32 -20.90 -16.15
N LEU A 138 14.44 -21.92 -16.99
CA LEU A 138 13.82 -23.22 -16.77
C LEU A 138 14.73 -24.07 -15.90
N ILE A 139 14.38 -24.26 -14.63
CA ILE A 139 15.15 -25.09 -13.70
C ILE A 139 14.99 -26.57 -14.02
N ASN A 140 13.77 -26.96 -14.40
CA ASN A 140 13.39 -28.25 -14.95
C ASN A 140 12.05 -28.14 -15.69
N ASP A 141 11.56 -29.22 -16.27
CA ASP A 141 10.32 -29.24 -17.07
C ASP A 141 9.06 -28.69 -16.37
N SER A 142 9.12 -28.46 -15.05
CA SER A 142 7.99 -28.04 -14.24
C SER A 142 8.24 -26.78 -13.41
N ILE A 143 9.44 -26.19 -13.44
CA ILE A 143 9.80 -25.03 -12.62
C ILE A 143 10.40 -23.93 -13.49
N VAL A 144 9.73 -22.78 -13.52
CA VAL A 144 10.25 -21.56 -14.13
C VAL A 144 10.67 -20.60 -13.02
N ARG A 145 11.93 -20.17 -13.05
CA ARG A 145 12.50 -19.18 -12.14
C ARG A 145 12.61 -17.82 -12.83
N PHE A 146 12.19 -16.79 -12.12
CA PHE A 146 12.34 -15.40 -12.52
C PHE A 146 13.30 -14.70 -11.57
N ALA A 147 14.43 -14.24 -12.11
CA ALA A 147 15.44 -13.48 -11.38
C ALA A 147 15.51 -12.04 -11.90
N SER A 148 15.66 -11.09 -11.02
CA SER A 148 15.79 -9.68 -11.39
C SER A 148 17.11 -9.41 -12.11
N ASN A 149 17.05 -8.68 -13.23
CA ASN A 149 18.22 -8.16 -13.96
C ASN A 149 18.69 -6.81 -13.40
N GLU A 150 18.13 -6.37 -12.27
CA GLU A 150 18.44 -5.07 -11.70
C GLU A 150 19.88 -4.97 -11.18
N SER A 151 20.41 -3.76 -11.25
CA SER A 151 21.70 -3.41 -10.63
C SER A 151 21.65 -3.59 -9.11
N PRO A 152 22.78 -3.64 -8.41
CA PRO A 152 22.80 -3.60 -6.95
C PRO A 152 22.01 -2.40 -6.36
N THR A 153 22.11 -1.22 -6.99
CA THR A 153 21.32 -0.03 -6.61
C THR A 153 19.84 -0.24 -6.88
N GLY A 154 19.46 -0.81 -8.03
CA GLY A 154 18.07 -1.16 -8.37
C GLY A 154 17.44 -2.10 -7.34
N ARG A 155 18.17 -3.10 -6.84
CA ARG A 155 17.73 -3.99 -5.75
C ARG A 155 17.46 -3.24 -4.45
N ARG A 156 18.33 -2.29 -4.07
CA ARG A 156 18.14 -1.44 -2.88
C ARG A 156 16.90 -0.56 -3.04
N ILE A 157 16.67 0.01 -4.21
CA ILE A 157 15.48 0.78 -4.56
C ILE A 157 14.22 -0.09 -4.47
N ASN A 158 14.26 -1.33 -4.95
CA ASN A 158 13.13 -2.25 -4.84
C ASN A 158 12.82 -2.62 -3.39
N ALA A 159 13.82 -2.89 -2.58
CA ALA A 159 13.64 -3.11 -1.15
C ALA A 159 12.99 -1.88 -0.47
N TYR A 160 13.46 -0.67 -0.81
CA TYR A 160 12.88 0.58 -0.33
C TYR A 160 11.41 0.75 -0.75
N ARG A 161 11.07 0.49 -2.03
CA ARG A 161 9.70 0.54 -2.57
C ARG A 161 8.76 -0.44 -1.85
N GLN A 162 9.27 -1.59 -1.42
CA GLN A 162 8.53 -2.57 -0.61
C GLN A 162 8.42 -2.14 0.86
N GLY A 163 8.96 -0.97 1.19
CA GLY A 163 8.88 -0.36 2.51
C GLY A 163 9.93 -0.84 3.47
N ILE A 164 10.96 -1.55 3.02
CA ILE A 164 12.15 -1.84 3.84
C ILE A 164 12.93 -0.54 3.99
N ARG A 165 13.40 -0.26 5.18
CA ARG A 165 14.17 0.95 5.52
C ARG A 165 15.48 0.54 6.17
N PRO A 166 16.56 1.37 6.07
CA PRO A 166 17.78 1.14 6.84
C PRO A 166 17.48 0.99 8.33
N ARG A 167 18.18 0.07 9.00
CA ARG A 167 17.98 -0.18 10.44
C ARG A 167 18.16 1.08 11.28
N ALA A 168 19.16 1.90 10.93
CA ALA A 168 19.40 3.17 11.61
C ALA A 168 18.20 4.14 11.57
N MET A 169 17.25 3.93 10.65
CA MET A 169 16.02 4.73 10.50
C MET A 169 14.78 4.03 11.06
N SER A 170 14.88 2.78 11.48
CA SER A 170 13.74 1.97 11.93
C SER A 170 13.30 2.22 13.37
N GLU A 171 13.94 3.13 14.08
CA GLU A 171 13.49 3.62 15.40
C GLU A 171 12.27 4.56 15.30
N SER A 172 11.36 4.30 14.38
CA SER A 172 10.02 4.87 14.54
C SER A 172 9.42 4.28 15.80
N PRO A 173 8.96 5.12 16.74
CA PRO A 173 8.23 4.62 17.89
C PRO A 173 7.15 3.72 17.35
N SER A 174 7.12 2.49 17.85
CA SER A 174 6.03 1.57 17.63
C SER A 174 4.75 2.40 17.83
N THR A 175 3.97 2.58 16.79
CA THR A 175 2.61 3.13 16.88
C THR A 175 1.71 2.07 17.52
N ALA A 176 2.26 1.38 18.51
CA ALA A 176 1.56 0.48 19.38
C ALA A 176 0.42 1.28 19.99
N MET A 177 -0.78 0.81 19.74
CA MET A 177 -1.98 1.37 20.32
C MET A 177 -1.93 1.04 21.80
N GLU A 178 -1.36 1.94 22.61
CA GLU A 178 -1.41 1.79 24.06
C GLU A 178 -2.88 1.76 24.46
N THR A 179 -3.35 0.57 24.87
CA THR A 179 -4.69 0.45 25.43
C THR A 179 -4.72 1.21 26.75
N THR A 180 -5.44 2.34 26.75
CA THR A 180 -5.65 3.06 27.99
C THR A 180 -6.34 2.14 29.02
N PRO A 181 -6.13 2.34 30.33
CA PRO A 181 -6.84 1.56 31.36
C PRO A 181 -8.36 1.62 31.19
N GLU A 182 -8.90 2.74 30.71
CA GLU A 182 -10.33 2.91 30.42
C GLU A 182 -10.78 2.00 29.28
N LEU A 183 -10.04 1.98 28.17
CA LEU A 183 -10.35 1.12 27.02
C LEU A 183 -10.32 -0.36 27.44
N ARG A 184 -9.32 -0.75 28.25
CA ARG A 184 -9.25 -2.11 28.81
C ARG A 184 -10.46 -2.43 29.70
N ARG A 185 -10.91 -1.52 30.55
CA ARG A 185 -12.13 -1.69 31.36
C ARG A 185 -13.40 -1.76 30.52
N LEU A 186 -13.48 -1.04 29.40
CA LEU A 186 -14.59 -1.12 28.46
C LEU A 186 -14.61 -2.50 27.79
N PHE A 187 -13.46 -3.02 27.38
CA PHE A 187 -13.35 -4.38 26.86
C PHE A 187 -13.77 -5.41 27.89
N ASP A 188 -13.29 -5.34 29.13
CA ASP A 188 -13.65 -6.28 30.22
C ASP A 188 -15.15 -6.27 30.52
N ARG A 189 -15.80 -5.10 30.51
CA ARG A 189 -17.26 -4.97 30.68
C ARG A 189 -18.00 -5.60 29.51
N SER A 190 -17.52 -5.39 28.31
CA SER A 190 -18.11 -5.91 27.08
C SER A 190 -18.05 -7.43 27.01
N LEU A 191 -16.98 -8.02 27.53
CA LEU A 191 -16.84 -9.47 27.67
C LEU A 191 -17.84 -10.09 28.66
N LYS A 192 -18.19 -9.35 29.71
CA LYS A 192 -19.17 -9.80 30.72
C LYS A 192 -20.62 -9.59 30.30
N ALA A 193 -20.88 -8.67 29.37
CA ALA A 193 -22.19 -8.49 28.78
C ALA A 193 -22.44 -9.67 27.82
N ALA A 194 -23.50 -10.44 28.12
CA ALA A 194 -23.85 -11.71 27.47
C ALA A 194 -23.67 -11.72 25.95
N ILE A 195 -22.49 -12.12 25.51
CA ILE A 195 -22.19 -12.41 24.12
C ILE A 195 -22.93 -13.69 23.76
N LYS A 196 -23.91 -13.57 22.88
CA LYS A 196 -24.61 -14.74 22.35
C LYS A 196 -23.88 -15.19 21.09
N VAL A 197 -23.12 -16.27 21.22
CA VAL A 197 -22.58 -16.98 20.06
C VAL A 197 -23.71 -17.78 19.45
N SER A 198 -24.12 -17.41 18.25
CA SER A 198 -25.02 -18.22 17.45
C SER A 198 -24.24 -19.02 16.41
N ARG A 199 -24.83 -20.06 15.89
CA ARG A 199 -24.28 -20.88 14.79
C ARG A 199 -23.97 -20.04 13.52
N HIS A 200 -24.44 -18.80 13.43
CA HIS A 200 -24.40 -17.93 12.26
C HIS A 200 -23.72 -16.58 12.53
N GLY A 201 -23.09 -16.42 13.68
CA GLY A 201 -22.36 -15.20 14.02
C GLY A 201 -22.34 -14.91 15.52
N VAL A 202 -21.46 -14.02 15.88
CA VAL A 202 -21.41 -13.49 17.24
C VAL A 202 -22.37 -12.30 17.29
N VAL A 203 -23.47 -12.46 18.03
CA VAL A 203 -24.39 -11.34 18.27
C VAL A 203 -23.89 -10.61 19.51
N PHE A 204 -23.37 -9.41 19.29
CA PHE A 204 -23.01 -8.51 20.38
C PHE A 204 -24.23 -7.63 20.70
N PRO A 205 -24.54 -7.38 21.98
CA PRO A 205 -25.27 -6.16 22.29
C PRO A 205 -24.43 -4.99 21.76
N VAL A 206 -25.04 -4.04 21.09
CA VAL A 206 -24.33 -2.90 20.52
C VAL A 206 -23.56 -2.21 21.65
N LEU A 207 -22.24 -2.39 21.67
CA LEU A 207 -21.36 -1.82 22.67
C LEU A 207 -21.04 -0.39 22.27
N ARG A 208 -22.05 0.46 22.38
CA ARG A 208 -22.00 1.84 21.91
C ARG A 208 -20.79 2.59 22.48
N GLU A 209 -20.56 2.49 23.78
CA GLU A 209 -19.43 3.14 24.46
C GLU A 209 -18.07 2.64 23.93
N LEU A 210 -17.95 1.37 23.64
CA LEU A 210 -16.72 0.79 23.09
C LEU A 210 -16.48 1.25 21.65
N HIS A 211 -17.52 1.26 20.82
CA HIS A 211 -17.40 1.77 19.46
C HIS A 211 -17.04 3.25 19.42
N GLU A 212 -17.63 4.07 20.29
CA GLU A 212 -17.36 5.50 20.40
C GLU A 212 -15.89 5.74 20.86
N ALA A 213 -15.42 5.01 21.88
CA ALA A 213 -14.05 5.13 22.36
C ALA A 213 -13.01 4.70 21.30
N LEU A 214 -13.26 3.59 20.60
CA LEU A 214 -12.39 3.15 19.51
C LEU A 214 -12.45 4.09 18.31
N TYR A 215 -13.62 4.65 18.01
CA TYR A 215 -13.76 5.65 16.96
C TYR A 215 -12.89 6.88 17.24
N GLU A 216 -12.94 7.44 18.43
CA GLU A 216 -12.13 8.59 18.82
C GLU A 216 -10.63 8.30 18.68
N LEU A 217 -10.20 7.14 19.15
CA LEU A 217 -8.82 6.71 19.02
C LEU A 217 -8.38 6.56 17.56
N HIS A 218 -9.19 5.93 16.72
CA HIS A 218 -8.92 5.79 15.29
C HIS A 218 -8.97 7.13 14.56
N ASP A 219 -9.87 8.03 14.93
CA ASP A 219 -9.98 9.34 14.31
C ASP A 219 -8.76 10.22 14.63
N GLN A 220 -8.27 10.20 15.85
CA GLN A 220 -7.02 10.86 16.25
C GLN A 220 -5.83 10.30 15.46
N ARG A 221 -5.70 8.97 15.38
CA ARG A 221 -4.63 8.30 14.64
C ARG A 221 -4.67 8.62 13.14
N THR A 222 -5.83 8.50 12.51
CA THR A 222 -5.98 8.78 11.09
C THR A 222 -5.77 10.26 10.78
N SER A 223 -6.15 11.16 11.69
CA SER A 223 -5.88 12.60 11.58
C SER A 223 -4.37 12.88 11.60
N ALA A 224 -3.64 12.27 12.53
CA ALA A 224 -2.18 12.41 12.62
C ALA A 224 -1.44 11.85 11.40
N MET A 225 -2.03 10.85 10.71
CA MET A 225 -1.48 10.25 9.49
C MET A 225 -1.92 10.93 8.20
N THR A 226 -2.78 11.96 8.29
CA THR A 226 -3.25 12.69 7.10
C THR A 226 -2.10 13.46 6.47
N ARG A 227 -1.84 13.17 5.20
CA ARG A 227 -0.73 13.75 4.44
C ARG A 227 -1.11 15.00 3.67
N ARG A 228 -2.41 15.27 3.54
CA ARG A 228 -2.94 16.40 2.79
C ARG A 228 -3.34 17.53 3.72
N TYR A 229 -2.95 18.72 3.34
CA TYR A 229 -3.32 19.95 4.06
C TYR A 229 -4.64 20.51 3.56
N GLN A 230 -5.06 20.17 2.36
CA GLN A 230 -6.27 20.67 1.74
C GLN A 230 -7.39 19.63 1.83
N ASP A 231 -8.54 20.06 2.37
CA ASP A 231 -9.77 19.28 2.33
C ASP A 231 -10.38 19.37 0.93
N ILE A 232 -10.52 18.25 0.25
CA ILE A 232 -10.99 18.18 -1.12
C ILE A 232 -12.39 17.61 -1.21
N GLN A 233 -13.20 18.14 -2.14
CA GLN A 233 -14.54 17.62 -2.41
C GLN A 233 -14.47 16.38 -3.32
N ILE A 234 -15.11 15.28 -2.90
CA ILE A 234 -15.14 13.99 -3.60
C ILE A 234 -16.60 13.65 -3.95
N GLY A 235 -17.19 14.39 -4.87
CA GLY A 235 -18.61 14.24 -5.16
C GLY A 235 -19.48 14.72 -4.01
N GLU A 236 -20.24 13.83 -3.34
CA GLU A 236 -21.19 14.16 -2.28
C GLU A 236 -20.56 14.37 -0.89
N TYR A 237 -19.26 14.13 -0.75
CA TYR A 237 -18.56 14.21 0.54
C TYR A 237 -17.15 14.79 0.37
N LYS A 238 -16.57 15.22 1.49
CA LYS A 238 -15.19 15.73 1.58
C LYS A 238 -14.21 14.65 2.03
N LEU A 239 -12.92 14.88 1.79
CA LEU A 239 -11.85 13.98 2.23
C LEU A 239 -11.84 13.81 3.76
N SER A 240 -12.05 14.91 4.52
CA SER A 240 -12.17 14.88 5.99
C SER A 240 -13.37 14.06 6.48
N GLU A 241 -14.47 14.07 5.73
CA GLU A 241 -15.66 13.28 6.04
C GLU A 241 -15.41 11.79 5.73
N PHE A 242 -14.70 11.49 4.65
CA PHE A 242 -14.27 10.10 4.36
C PHE A 242 -13.30 9.57 5.44
N ARG A 243 -12.43 10.41 6.00
CA ARG A 243 -11.59 10.04 7.14
C ARG A 243 -12.43 9.59 8.33
N ARG A 244 -13.45 10.36 8.71
CA ARG A 244 -14.37 10.01 9.80
C ARG A 244 -15.12 8.70 9.54
N PHE A 245 -15.60 8.53 8.31
CA PHE A 245 -16.22 7.28 7.87
C PHE A 245 -15.27 6.08 7.99
N TYR A 246 -14.00 6.25 7.58
CA TYR A 246 -13.00 5.20 7.68
C TYR A 246 -12.63 4.88 9.15
N SER A 247 -12.56 5.89 10.01
CA SER A 247 -12.36 5.71 11.44
C SER A 247 -13.52 4.92 12.09
N ALA A 248 -14.75 5.16 11.64
CA ALA A 248 -15.92 4.40 12.10
C ALA A 248 -15.89 2.93 11.65
N ILE A 249 -15.47 2.66 10.41
CA ILE A 249 -15.25 1.29 9.93
C ILE A 249 -14.21 0.59 10.81
N ASN A 250 -13.07 1.24 11.07
CA ASN A 250 -12.01 0.67 11.88
C ASN A 250 -12.45 0.39 13.32
N ALA A 251 -13.27 1.25 13.91
CA ALA A 251 -13.83 1.02 15.23
C ALA A 251 -14.73 -0.22 15.29
N ILE A 252 -15.61 -0.39 14.31
CA ILE A 252 -16.50 -1.56 14.23
C ILE A 252 -15.68 -2.83 13.94
N ALA A 253 -14.76 -2.79 12.97
CA ALA A 253 -13.89 -3.91 12.63
C ALA A 253 -13.01 -4.32 13.80
N GLY A 254 -12.32 -3.37 14.41
CA GLY A 254 -11.43 -3.63 15.55
C GLY A 254 -12.18 -4.19 16.77
N THR A 255 -13.40 -3.71 17.02
CA THR A 255 -14.26 -4.30 18.08
C THR A 255 -14.56 -5.77 17.76
N HIS A 256 -14.97 -6.07 16.54
CA HIS A 256 -15.31 -7.42 16.11
C HIS A 256 -14.09 -8.36 16.18
N GLU A 257 -12.98 -7.95 15.59
CA GLU A 257 -11.71 -8.70 15.57
C GLU A 257 -11.22 -9.00 16.99
N PHE A 258 -11.26 -8.00 17.87
CA PHE A 258 -10.86 -8.17 19.26
C PHE A 258 -11.77 -9.14 20.02
N LEU A 259 -13.07 -9.05 19.85
CA LEU A 259 -14.02 -9.95 20.50
C LEU A 259 -13.90 -11.39 19.97
N CYS A 260 -13.69 -11.56 18.67
CA CYS A 260 -13.40 -12.86 18.07
C CYS A 260 -12.12 -13.47 18.66
N PHE A 261 -11.08 -12.67 18.80
CA PHE A 261 -9.83 -13.08 19.40
C PHE A 261 -10.00 -13.56 20.85
N LEU A 262 -10.62 -12.73 21.69
CA LEU A 262 -10.83 -13.10 23.11
C LEU A 262 -11.66 -14.37 23.27
N TRP A 263 -12.69 -14.53 22.43
CA TRP A 263 -13.55 -15.71 22.48
C TRP A 263 -12.83 -16.97 22.00
N SER A 264 -11.94 -16.86 21.02
CA SER A 264 -11.13 -17.98 20.54
C SER A 264 -10.21 -18.55 21.62
N GLN A 265 -9.83 -17.73 22.60
CA GLN A 265 -8.99 -18.16 23.74
C GLN A 265 -9.75 -18.91 24.83
N THR A 266 -11.08 -18.76 24.89
CA THR A 266 -11.89 -19.32 25.99
C THR A 266 -12.71 -20.54 25.60
N ASP A 267 -13.53 -20.47 24.56
CA ASP A 267 -14.57 -21.46 24.28
C ASP A 267 -14.59 -22.02 22.85
N GLY A 268 -13.60 -21.69 22.04
CA GLY A 268 -13.56 -22.09 20.63
C GLY A 268 -14.64 -21.40 19.80
N LEU A 269 -14.35 -20.24 19.24
CA LEU A 269 -15.26 -19.50 18.39
C LEU A 269 -15.61 -20.33 17.14
N PRO A 270 -16.89 -20.48 16.78
CA PRO A 270 -17.24 -21.05 15.49
C PRO A 270 -16.62 -20.24 14.35
N ILE A 271 -15.91 -20.91 13.45
CA ILE A 271 -15.26 -20.25 12.30
C ILE A 271 -16.25 -19.42 11.49
N GLU A 272 -17.49 -19.86 11.46
CA GLU A 272 -18.62 -19.18 10.79
C GLU A 272 -18.89 -17.77 11.31
N SER A 273 -18.45 -17.44 12.51
CA SER A 273 -18.66 -16.13 13.15
C SER A 273 -17.52 -15.13 12.90
N LEU A 274 -16.41 -15.55 12.31
CA LEU A 274 -15.24 -14.68 12.10
C LEU A 274 -15.52 -13.54 11.10
N LEU A 275 -16.35 -13.76 10.08
CA LEU A 275 -16.62 -12.74 9.08
C LEU A 275 -17.78 -11.84 9.52
N LEU A 276 -17.52 -10.56 9.64
CA LEU A 276 -18.55 -9.54 9.91
C LEU A 276 -19.26 -9.16 8.61
N TYR A 277 -20.56 -9.41 8.55
CA TYR A 277 -21.41 -8.99 7.43
C TYR A 277 -22.78 -8.54 7.90
N ALA A 278 -23.38 -7.60 7.17
CA ALA A 278 -24.70 -7.07 7.49
C ALA A 278 -25.42 -6.56 6.24
N HIS A 279 -26.70 -6.24 6.39
CA HIS A 279 -27.46 -5.54 5.36
C HIS A 279 -26.90 -4.13 5.18
N ARG A 280 -26.85 -3.65 3.93
CA ARG A 280 -26.29 -2.33 3.61
C ARG A 280 -26.97 -1.20 4.38
N SER A 281 -28.30 -1.27 4.62
CA SER A 281 -29.01 -0.27 5.42
C SER A 281 -28.50 -0.22 6.85
N GLN A 282 -28.19 -1.36 7.45
CA GLN A 282 -27.62 -1.41 8.79
C GLN A 282 -26.22 -0.77 8.82
N TRP A 283 -25.37 -1.07 7.83
CA TRP A 283 -24.09 -0.36 7.69
C TRP A 283 -24.25 1.15 7.59
N VAL A 284 -25.22 1.61 6.79
CA VAL A 284 -25.53 3.05 6.67
C VAL A 284 -25.93 3.63 8.02
N ASP A 285 -26.80 2.97 8.77
CA ASP A 285 -27.28 3.46 10.06
C ASP A 285 -26.17 3.53 11.11
N ASP A 286 -25.40 2.47 11.25
CA ASP A 286 -24.33 2.38 12.25
C ASP A 286 -23.19 3.35 11.96
N LEU A 287 -22.75 3.45 10.70
CA LEU A 287 -21.68 4.34 10.31
C LEU A 287 -22.10 5.82 10.32
N SER A 288 -23.35 6.13 9.93
CA SER A 288 -23.87 7.50 10.01
C SER A 288 -23.88 8.01 11.45
N ARG A 289 -24.35 7.17 12.35
CA ARG A 289 -24.39 7.48 13.78
C ARG A 289 -22.98 7.67 14.36
N LEU A 290 -22.06 6.73 14.09
CA LEU A 290 -20.72 6.73 14.69
C LEU A 290 -19.85 7.85 14.12
N ALA A 291 -19.85 8.04 12.82
CA ALA A 291 -19.05 9.08 12.15
C ALA A 291 -19.71 10.47 12.19
N LYS A 292 -20.95 10.60 12.68
CA LYS A 292 -21.75 11.84 12.67
C LYS A 292 -21.86 12.43 11.26
N LEU A 293 -22.25 11.59 10.30
CA LEU A 293 -22.44 11.91 8.88
C LEU A 293 -23.90 11.67 8.47
N THR A 294 -24.33 12.29 7.38
CA THR A 294 -25.68 12.01 6.85
C THR A 294 -25.75 10.61 6.21
N ARG A 295 -26.95 10.05 6.13
CA ARG A 295 -27.15 8.73 5.51
C ARG A 295 -26.78 8.73 4.04
N GLU A 296 -27.04 9.83 3.33
CA GLU A 296 -26.71 10.03 1.92
C GLU A 296 -25.19 10.03 1.71
N GLN A 297 -24.44 10.76 2.53
CA GLN A 297 -22.98 10.77 2.49
C GLN A 297 -22.41 9.37 2.75
N VAL A 298 -22.87 8.70 3.80
CA VAL A 298 -22.41 7.34 4.13
C VAL A 298 -22.78 6.34 3.01
N TYR A 299 -23.95 6.45 2.43
CA TYR A 299 -24.34 5.62 1.30
C TYR A 299 -23.41 5.81 0.09
N ALA A 300 -23.06 7.06 -0.23
CA ALA A 300 -22.11 7.38 -1.30
C ALA A 300 -20.70 6.82 -0.98
N MET A 301 -20.24 6.96 0.27
CA MET A 301 -18.95 6.44 0.72
C MET A 301 -18.90 4.91 0.68
N ILE A 302 -19.95 4.20 1.15
CA ILE A 302 -20.05 2.75 1.04
C ILE A 302 -20.00 2.31 -0.44
N LYS A 303 -20.68 3.05 -1.31
CA LYS A 303 -20.66 2.78 -2.75
C LYS A 303 -19.25 2.88 -3.32
N ASP A 304 -18.49 3.91 -2.94
CA ASP A 304 -17.13 4.13 -3.39
C ASP A 304 -16.13 3.15 -2.73
N ALA A 305 -16.37 2.75 -1.49
CA ALA A 305 -15.58 1.79 -0.74
C ALA A 305 -15.99 0.32 -0.97
N SER A 306 -16.89 0.03 -1.93
CA SER A 306 -17.35 -1.33 -2.21
C SER A 306 -16.55 -1.98 -3.33
N PHE A 307 -16.02 -3.18 -3.06
CA PHE A 307 -15.26 -3.99 -4.00
C PHE A 307 -16.08 -4.33 -5.26
N GLY A 308 -15.39 -4.37 -6.41
CA GLY A 308 -15.98 -4.74 -7.69
C GLY A 308 -16.72 -3.61 -8.42
N ARG A 309 -16.69 -2.38 -7.93
CA ARG A 309 -17.12 -1.19 -8.70
C ARG A 309 -15.96 -0.49 -9.39
N VAL A 310 -14.82 -0.45 -8.71
CA VAL A 310 -13.57 0.09 -9.25
C VAL A 310 -12.62 -1.10 -9.43
N TYR A 311 -11.80 -1.09 -10.48
CA TYR A 311 -10.85 -2.17 -10.80
C TYR A 311 -9.68 -2.22 -9.80
N SER A 312 -9.98 -2.23 -8.51
CA SER A 312 -9.00 -2.47 -7.47
C SER A 312 -8.99 -3.96 -7.11
N VAL A 313 -7.83 -4.49 -6.83
CA VAL A 313 -7.63 -5.89 -6.42
C VAL A 313 -7.52 -6.00 -4.91
N ASP A 314 -7.48 -4.89 -4.20
CA ASP A 314 -7.09 -4.85 -2.80
C ASP A 314 -8.30 -4.53 -1.90
N PHE A 315 -8.62 -5.42 -0.96
CA PHE A 315 -9.68 -5.22 0.02
C PHE A 315 -9.34 -4.16 1.06
N HIS A 316 -8.05 -3.91 1.36
CA HIS A 316 -7.67 -2.81 2.22
C HIS A 316 -8.07 -1.45 1.64
N LEU A 317 -8.20 -1.41 0.32
CA LEU A 317 -8.62 -0.22 -0.41
C LEU A 317 -10.15 -0.11 -0.48
N LEU A 318 -10.84 -1.24 -0.50
CA LEU A 318 -12.29 -1.33 -0.67
C LEU A 318 -12.88 -2.30 0.35
N PRO A 319 -13.07 -1.85 1.60
CA PRO A 319 -13.39 -2.72 2.72
C PRO A 319 -14.74 -3.43 2.60
N PHE A 320 -15.70 -2.91 1.83
CA PHE A 320 -17.00 -3.55 1.67
C PHE A 320 -17.01 -4.55 0.52
N VAL A 321 -17.19 -5.82 0.84
CA VAL A 321 -17.26 -6.93 -0.12
C VAL A 321 -18.68 -7.40 -0.28
N PRO A 322 -19.31 -7.22 -1.46
CA PRO A 322 -20.68 -7.68 -1.68
C PRO A 322 -20.77 -9.20 -1.62
N LEU A 323 -21.71 -9.71 -0.85
CA LEU A 323 -22.10 -11.14 -0.79
C LEU A 323 -23.37 -11.44 -1.60
N THR A 324 -24.00 -10.42 -2.20
CA THR A 324 -25.19 -10.56 -3.06
C THR A 324 -25.01 -9.79 -4.37
N GLU A 325 -25.64 -10.22 -5.43
CA GLU A 325 -25.55 -9.56 -6.75
C GLU A 325 -26.05 -8.12 -6.71
N ASN A 326 -27.15 -7.87 -6.00
CA ASN A 326 -27.73 -6.54 -5.81
C ASN A 326 -27.01 -5.71 -4.73
N ARG A 327 -25.94 -6.25 -4.13
CA ARG A 327 -25.12 -5.58 -3.09
C ARG A 327 -25.92 -5.15 -1.86
N THR A 328 -26.94 -5.90 -1.49
CA THR A 328 -27.73 -5.64 -0.28
C THR A 328 -27.06 -6.16 0.98
N ILE A 329 -26.29 -7.25 0.87
CA ILE A 329 -25.49 -7.80 1.96
C ILE A 329 -24.01 -7.51 1.67
N LEU A 330 -23.37 -6.84 2.61
CA LEU A 330 -21.96 -6.47 2.51
C LEU A 330 -21.21 -7.09 3.69
N ALA A 331 -20.14 -7.79 3.39
CA ALA A 331 -19.14 -8.20 4.37
C ALA A 331 -18.07 -7.11 4.50
N LEU A 332 -17.52 -7.00 5.69
CA LEU A 332 -16.34 -6.19 5.91
C LEU A 332 -15.09 -7.03 5.59
N ALA A 333 -14.19 -6.48 4.78
CA ALA A 333 -12.98 -7.18 4.41
C ALA A 333 -12.10 -7.47 5.64
N PRO A 334 -11.44 -8.64 5.70
CA PRO A 334 -10.49 -8.94 6.76
C PRO A 334 -9.42 -7.86 6.87
N PHE A 335 -9.05 -7.51 8.09
CA PHE A 335 -7.93 -6.58 8.39
C PHE A 335 -8.05 -5.17 7.81
N CYS A 336 -9.23 -4.72 7.46
CA CYS A 336 -9.44 -3.33 7.04
C CYS A 336 -9.02 -2.34 8.13
N SER A 337 -9.08 -2.73 9.42
CA SER A 337 -8.60 -1.94 10.56
C SER A 337 -7.08 -1.70 10.58
N LEU A 338 -6.31 -2.55 9.90
CA LEU A 338 -4.85 -2.42 9.80
C LEU A 338 -4.40 -1.47 8.69
N SER A 339 -5.28 -1.11 7.76
CA SER A 339 -4.92 -0.24 6.64
C SER A 339 -4.82 1.22 7.09
N SER A 340 -3.64 1.80 6.92
CA SER A 340 -3.41 3.23 7.13
C SER A 340 -3.59 4.08 5.86
N ASN A 341 -3.88 3.44 4.72
CA ASN A 341 -3.87 4.10 3.41
C ASN A 341 -5.25 4.57 2.93
N TRP A 342 -6.15 4.97 3.85
CA TRP A 342 -7.51 5.39 3.52
C TRP A 342 -7.56 6.56 2.53
N GLU A 343 -6.64 7.51 2.65
CA GLU A 343 -6.53 8.68 1.79
C GLU A 343 -6.17 8.28 0.35
N GLU A 344 -5.14 7.44 0.19
CA GLU A 344 -4.74 6.90 -1.10
C GLU A 344 -5.86 6.09 -1.77
N ASN A 345 -6.66 5.42 -0.97
CA ASN A 345 -7.76 4.60 -1.46
C ASN A 345 -8.85 5.45 -2.11
N VAL A 346 -9.30 6.48 -1.41
CA VAL A 346 -10.36 7.35 -1.93
C VAL A 346 -9.87 8.14 -3.13
N LEU A 347 -8.60 8.58 -3.13
CA LEU A 347 -8.00 9.26 -4.27
C LEU A 347 -7.84 8.34 -5.49
N ARG A 348 -7.52 7.06 -5.28
CA ARG A 348 -7.48 6.05 -6.35
C ARG A 348 -8.86 5.81 -6.93
N CYS A 349 -9.88 5.69 -6.09
CA CYS A 349 -11.27 5.59 -6.53
C CYS A 349 -11.70 6.83 -7.32
N LEU A 350 -11.38 8.02 -6.83
CA LEU A 350 -11.67 9.29 -7.52
C LEU A 350 -10.99 9.35 -8.89
N SER A 351 -9.69 9.05 -8.97
CA SER A 351 -8.95 9.12 -10.25
C SER A 351 -9.51 8.20 -11.34
N ARG A 352 -10.15 7.11 -10.95
CA ARG A 352 -10.76 6.15 -11.88
C ARG A 352 -12.21 6.48 -12.22
N ARG A 353 -12.91 7.17 -11.33
CA ARG A 353 -14.29 7.59 -11.51
C ARG A 353 -14.40 8.90 -12.27
N ASP A 354 -13.54 9.86 -11.93
CA ASP A 354 -13.54 11.23 -12.45
C ASP A 354 -12.10 11.77 -12.46
N SER A 355 -11.41 11.54 -13.57
CA SER A 355 -10.01 11.94 -13.74
C SER A 355 -9.83 13.46 -13.73
N ASP A 356 -10.83 14.21 -14.18
CA ASP A 356 -10.76 15.66 -14.25
C ASP A 356 -10.90 16.28 -12.86
N LEU A 357 -11.85 15.79 -12.08
CA LEU A 357 -11.99 16.18 -10.67
C LEU A 357 -10.74 15.80 -9.87
N TYR A 358 -10.20 14.59 -10.09
CA TYR A 358 -8.95 14.16 -9.49
C TYR A 358 -7.81 15.11 -9.83
N SER A 359 -7.63 15.43 -11.12
CA SER A 359 -6.57 16.31 -11.59
C SER A 359 -6.68 17.71 -10.98
N ARG A 360 -7.87 18.31 -10.99
CA ARG A 360 -8.12 19.61 -10.35
C ARG A 360 -7.79 19.60 -8.86
N ASN A 361 -8.20 18.57 -8.13
CA ASN A 361 -7.95 18.44 -6.70
C ASN A 361 -6.50 18.10 -6.36
N THR A 362 -5.69 17.70 -7.32
CA THR A 362 -4.27 17.38 -7.12
C THR A 362 -3.30 18.37 -7.75
N LEU A 363 -3.80 19.52 -8.24
CA LEU A 363 -2.95 20.60 -8.78
C LEU A 363 -1.96 21.15 -7.73
N THR A 364 -2.32 21.09 -6.45
CA THR A 364 -1.52 21.60 -5.33
C THR A 364 -0.61 20.54 -4.69
N LYS A 365 -0.47 19.37 -5.31
CA LYS A 365 0.28 18.24 -4.74
C LYS A 365 1.76 18.56 -4.47
N GLU A 366 2.38 19.35 -5.33
CA GLU A 366 3.76 19.80 -5.13
C GLU A 366 3.86 20.83 -3.99
N ASP A 367 2.83 21.66 -3.78
CA ASP A 367 2.74 22.56 -2.64
C ASP A 367 2.69 21.80 -1.31
N GLU A 368 2.02 20.64 -1.28
CA GLU A 368 1.97 19.78 -0.09
C GLU A 368 3.35 19.19 0.25
N MET A 369 4.19 18.91 -0.76
CA MET A 369 5.58 18.53 -0.54
C MET A 369 6.45 19.71 -0.10
N ARG A 370 6.21 20.88 -0.69
CA ARG A 370 7.01 22.08 -0.47
C ARG A 370 6.82 22.70 0.91
N ARG A 371 5.60 22.74 1.43
CA ARG A 371 5.28 23.39 2.73
C ARG A 371 6.12 22.89 3.89
N PRO A 372 6.25 21.56 4.15
CA PRO A 372 7.12 21.08 5.23
C PRO A 372 8.58 21.45 5.03
N LEU A 373 9.06 21.49 3.79
CA LEU A 373 10.43 21.89 3.49
C LEU A 373 10.66 23.38 3.78
N ILE A 374 9.76 24.25 3.32
CA ILE A 374 9.84 25.69 3.61
C ILE A 374 9.78 25.96 5.12
N ALA A 375 9.04 25.15 5.87
CA ALA A 375 8.98 25.28 7.35
C ALA A 375 10.33 24.97 8.03
N LEU A 376 11.28 24.30 7.36
CA LEU A 376 12.65 24.08 7.85
C LEU A 376 13.57 25.27 7.60
N THR A 377 13.10 26.37 7.04
CA THR A 377 13.88 27.59 6.83
C THR A 377 14.42 28.11 8.16
N SER A 378 15.71 28.44 8.18
CA SER A 378 16.43 29.02 9.34
C SER A 378 17.20 30.25 8.91
N GLY A 379 17.86 30.93 9.85
CA GLY A 379 18.67 32.13 9.55
C GLY A 379 19.81 31.89 8.56
N VAL A 380 20.27 30.66 8.42
CA VAL A 380 21.40 30.28 7.53
C VAL A 380 20.96 29.42 6.35
N ARG A 381 19.86 28.70 6.46
CA ARG A 381 19.31 27.85 5.41
C ARG A 381 17.98 28.41 4.94
N LEU A 382 17.94 28.94 3.73
CA LEU A 382 16.76 29.54 3.13
C LEU A 382 16.11 28.55 2.14
N MET A 383 14.82 28.33 2.25
CA MET A 383 14.06 27.50 1.34
C MET A 383 12.93 28.30 0.71
N SER A 384 12.82 28.24 -0.60
CA SER A 384 11.85 29.02 -1.35
C SER A 384 11.39 28.30 -2.62
N GLY A 385 10.21 28.64 -3.11
CA GLY A 385 9.62 28.14 -4.35
C GLY A 385 8.09 28.22 -4.35
N PRO A 386 7.40 28.03 -5.48
CA PRO A 386 7.99 27.80 -6.80
C PRO A 386 8.53 29.10 -7.43
N HIS A 387 9.49 28.96 -8.33
CA HIS A 387 10.09 30.09 -9.05
C HIS A 387 9.89 29.94 -10.56
N LYS A 388 9.23 30.94 -11.16
CA LYS A 388 8.94 30.94 -12.60
C LYS A 388 10.18 31.27 -13.42
N LEU A 389 10.47 30.41 -14.39
CA LEU A 389 11.49 30.65 -15.40
C LEU A 389 10.86 31.12 -16.72
N THR A 390 11.69 31.59 -17.66
CA THR A 390 11.24 31.98 -18.98
C THR A 390 10.85 30.77 -19.80
N LYS A 391 9.62 30.75 -20.32
CA LYS A 391 9.15 29.65 -21.18
C LYS A 391 10.05 29.50 -22.41
N PRO A 392 10.34 28.27 -22.87
CA PRO A 392 9.69 27.01 -22.50
C PRO A 392 10.33 26.26 -21.31
N THR A 393 11.25 26.87 -20.58
CA THR A 393 11.89 26.23 -19.41
C THR A 393 10.86 25.95 -18.32
N PRO A 394 10.87 24.78 -17.68
CA PRO A 394 10.02 24.48 -16.53
C PRO A 394 10.33 25.42 -15.36
N ASP A 395 9.34 25.62 -14.48
CA ASP A 395 9.52 26.39 -13.25
C ASP A 395 10.37 25.56 -12.24
N ILE A 396 11.09 26.21 -11.35
CA ILE A 396 11.82 25.54 -10.27
C ILE A 396 10.86 25.31 -9.11
N ASP A 397 10.71 24.06 -8.68
CA ASP A 397 9.79 23.73 -7.59
C ASP A 397 10.30 24.14 -6.21
N LEU A 398 11.61 23.95 -5.95
CA LEU A 398 12.22 24.27 -4.67
C LEU A 398 13.67 24.68 -4.83
N LEU A 399 14.07 25.74 -4.14
CA LEU A 399 15.46 26.13 -3.91
C LEU A 399 15.80 25.94 -2.42
N VAL A 400 16.95 25.36 -2.14
CA VAL A 400 17.56 25.30 -0.81
C VAL A 400 18.90 26.01 -0.88
N GLN A 401 19.07 27.09 -0.12
CA GLN A 401 20.28 27.91 -0.08
C GLN A 401 20.87 27.80 1.31
N ASP A 402 22.07 27.23 1.42
CA ASP A 402 22.84 27.30 2.65
C ASP A 402 23.93 28.38 2.51
N LEU A 403 23.71 29.47 3.24
CA LEU A 403 24.58 30.65 3.14
C LEU A 403 25.88 30.47 3.90
N ASN A 404 25.94 29.56 4.87
CA ASN A 404 27.18 29.26 5.61
C ASN A 404 28.11 28.30 4.85
N ALA A 405 27.48 27.28 4.22
CA ALA A 405 28.21 26.27 3.45
C ALA A 405 28.43 26.67 1.99
N ASN A 406 27.92 27.83 1.54
CA ASN A 406 27.95 28.27 0.13
C ASN A 406 27.34 27.22 -0.84
N ILE A 407 26.26 26.56 -0.42
CA ILE A 407 25.63 25.49 -1.18
C ILE A 407 24.26 25.94 -1.71
N LEU A 408 23.99 25.65 -2.98
CA LEU A 408 22.69 25.82 -3.61
C LEU A 408 22.19 24.46 -4.10
N ILE A 409 20.96 24.07 -3.68
CA ILE A 409 20.30 22.87 -4.18
C ILE A 409 19.04 23.32 -4.95
N ILE A 410 18.92 22.85 -6.17
CA ILE A 410 17.82 23.12 -7.09
C ILE A 410 17.05 21.82 -7.29
N CYS A 411 15.81 21.80 -6.85
CA CYS A 411 15.00 20.58 -6.81
C CYS A 411 13.79 20.66 -7.73
N GLU A 412 13.56 19.57 -8.44
CA GLU A 412 12.28 19.22 -9.07
C GLU A 412 11.53 18.28 -8.14
N LEU A 413 10.28 18.60 -7.80
CA LEU A 413 9.45 17.78 -6.91
C LEU A 413 8.54 16.88 -7.73
N LYS A 414 8.50 15.59 -7.40
CA LYS A 414 7.60 14.63 -8.03
C LYS A 414 6.72 13.95 -7.00
N TRP A 415 5.46 14.33 -7.00
CA TRP A 415 4.47 13.68 -6.17
C TRP A 415 3.81 12.55 -6.94
N SER A 416 3.81 11.37 -6.38
CA SER A 416 3.07 10.24 -6.91
C SER A 416 2.28 9.55 -5.80
N ARG A 417 1.25 8.80 -6.16
CA ARG A 417 0.64 7.83 -5.24
C ARG A 417 1.50 6.58 -5.22
N LYS A 418 1.54 5.90 -4.08
CA LYS A 418 2.16 4.57 -4.01
C LYS A 418 1.51 3.65 -5.05
N PRO A 419 2.27 3.08 -5.98
CA PRO A 419 1.70 2.25 -7.04
C PRO A 419 1.14 0.95 -6.46
N ASN A 420 -0.02 0.53 -6.97
CA ASN A 420 -0.63 -0.76 -6.69
C ASN A 420 -0.64 -1.59 -7.97
N GLY A 421 0.36 -2.44 -8.12
CA GLY A 421 0.55 -3.29 -9.29
C GLY A 421 1.42 -2.67 -10.37
N TYR A 422 1.76 -3.52 -11.34
CA TYR A 422 2.75 -3.26 -12.36
C TYR A 422 2.45 -2.03 -13.23
N LYS A 423 1.23 -1.91 -13.75
CA LYS A 423 0.85 -0.79 -14.64
C LYS A 423 0.98 0.57 -13.96
N GLU A 424 0.50 0.69 -12.72
CA GLU A 424 0.65 1.92 -11.95
C GLU A 424 2.14 2.23 -11.70
N ARG A 425 2.96 1.19 -11.50
CA ARG A 425 4.41 1.35 -11.34
C ARG A 425 5.06 1.94 -12.59
N GLN A 426 4.76 1.42 -13.77
CA GLN A 426 5.26 1.98 -15.04
C GLN A 426 4.85 3.44 -15.24
N ASP A 427 3.59 3.76 -14.94
CA ASP A 427 3.10 5.14 -15.05
C ASP A 427 3.90 6.06 -14.11
N ARG A 428 4.24 5.59 -12.89
CA ARG A 428 5.04 6.35 -11.92
C ARG A 428 6.50 6.45 -12.34
N ASP A 429 7.10 5.37 -12.84
CA ASP A 429 8.45 5.41 -13.42
C ASP A 429 8.53 6.50 -14.49
N THR A 430 7.55 6.55 -15.39
CA THR A 430 7.47 7.57 -16.46
C THR A 430 7.34 8.99 -15.90
N GLU A 431 6.55 9.20 -14.85
CA GLU A 431 6.39 10.52 -14.21
C GLU A 431 7.69 11.00 -13.54
N VAL A 432 8.37 10.11 -12.85
CA VAL A 432 9.66 10.43 -12.21
C VAL A 432 10.73 10.70 -13.26
N LEU A 433 10.78 9.91 -14.33
CA LEU A 433 11.72 10.11 -15.44
C LEU A 433 11.51 11.44 -16.17
N LYS A 434 10.27 11.96 -16.24
CA LYS A 434 10.02 13.33 -16.71
C LYS A 434 10.69 14.38 -15.83
N GLY A 435 10.79 14.15 -14.52
CA GLY A 435 11.50 15.02 -13.60
C GLY A 435 12.96 15.21 -13.97
N PHE A 436 13.65 14.14 -14.37
CA PHE A 436 15.03 14.25 -14.86
C PHE A 436 15.12 15.16 -16.09
N SER A 437 14.21 15.01 -17.06
CA SER A 437 14.19 15.89 -18.25
C SER A 437 13.89 17.34 -17.89
N GLN A 438 13.08 17.59 -16.87
CA GLN A 438 12.75 18.93 -16.42
C GLN A 438 13.95 19.60 -15.72
N ILE A 439 14.57 18.89 -14.78
CA ILE A 439 15.71 19.44 -14.03
C ILE A 439 16.93 19.68 -14.93
N GLU A 440 17.17 18.85 -15.96
CA GLU A 440 18.23 19.10 -16.95
C GLU A 440 17.97 20.35 -17.81
N LYS A 441 16.71 20.61 -18.15
CA LYS A 441 16.34 21.87 -18.85
C LYS A 441 16.56 23.08 -17.94
N ILE A 442 16.21 22.97 -16.66
CA ILE A 442 16.46 24.00 -15.66
C ILE A 442 17.96 24.24 -15.52
N ARG A 443 18.77 23.19 -15.40
CA ARG A 443 20.23 23.25 -15.34
C ARG A 443 20.81 23.99 -16.54
N SER A 444 20.46 23.57 -17.76
CA SER A 444 20.95 24.19 -18.99
C SER A 444 20.57 25.66 -19.09
N PHE A 445 19.37 26.04 -18.65
CA PHE A 445 18.91 27.42 -18.63
C PHE A 445 19.74 28.27 -17.65
N ILE A 446 19.97 27.77 -16.44
CA ILE A 446 20.72 28.50 -15.40
C ILE A 446 22.20 28.62 -15.79
N GLU A 447 22.82 27.58 -16.33
CA GLU A 447 24.20 27.61 -16.82
C GLU A 447 24.39 28.65 -17.95
N ALA A 448 23.38 28.79 -18.81
CA ALA A 448 23.38 29.83 -19.87
C ALA A 448 23.05 31.23 -19.32
N ASN A 449 22.41 31.36 -18.17
CA ASN A 449 21.93 32.61 -17.58
C ASN A 449 22.24 32.67 -16.07
N PRO A 450 23.53 32.63 -15.63
CA PRO A 450 23.89 32.47 -14.23
C PRO A 450 23.40 33.61 -13.31
N GLU A 451 23.18 34.81 -13.85
CA GLU A 451 22.69 35.94 -13.06
C GLU A 451 21.14 35.96 -12.90
N TYR A 452 20.43 35.10 -13.64
CA TYR A 452 18.96 35.18 -13.72
C TYR A 452 18.29 35.03 -12.36
N LEU A 453 18.69 34.02 -11.57
CA LEU A 453 18.08 33.76 -10.27
C LEU A 453 18.32 34.90 -9.27
N TYR A 454 19.52 35.48 -9.27
CA TYR A 454 19.89 36.61 -8.42
C TYR A 454 19.15 37.88 -8.85
N LYS A 455 19.14 38.22 -10.14
CA LYS A 455 18.41 39.37 -10.66
C LYS A 455 16.91 39.32 -10.40
N ARG A 456 16.34 38.12 -10.29
CA ARG A 456 14.94 37.91 -9.93
C ARG A 456 14.69 37.89 -8.43
N GLY A 457 15.74 37.95 -7.60
CA GLY A 457 15.61 37.86 -6.14
C GLY A 457 15.20 36.47 -5.65
N TYR A 458 15.43 35.42 -6.44
CA TYR A 458 15.12 34.04 -6.07
C TYR A 458 16.20 33.43 -5.16
N ILE A 459 17.45 33.91 -5.29
CA ILE A 459 18.57 33.56 -4.45
C ILE A 459 19.17 34.80 -3.81
N ALA A 460 19.72 34.65 -2.61
CA ALA A 460 20.27 35.74 -1.79
C ALA A 460 21.59 36.28 -2.34
N TRP A 461 22.37 35.44 -3.02
CA TRP A 461 23.69 35.76 -3.54
C TRP A 461 23.80 35.52 -5.05
N GLU A 462 24.76 36.16 -5.68
CA GLU A 462 25.17 35.84 -7.03
C GLU A 462 25.53 34.37 -7.16
N PHE A 463 25.22 33.76 -8.28
CA PHE A 463 25.41 32.34 -8.53
C PHE A 463 26.87 31.89 -8.37
N SER A 464 27.83 32.79 -8.72
CA SER A 464 29.28 32.58 -8.58
C SER A 464 29.76 32.48 -7.13
N LYS A 465 28.95 32.90 -6.15
CA LYS A 465 29.31 32.82 -4.73
C LYS A 465 29.01 31.46 -4.11
N PHE A 466 28.25 30.62 -4.78
CA PHE A 466 27.99 29.26 -4.33
C PHE A 466 29.18 28.38 -4.78
N GLU A 467 29.84 27.75 -3.81
CA GLU A 467 30.95 26.83 -4.08
C GLU A 467 30.45 25.50 -4.67
N SER A 468 29.22 25.13 -4.36
CA SER A 468 28.61 23.88 -4.79
C SER A 468 27.17 24.10 -5.18
N ILE A 469 26.81 23.61 -6.37
CA ILE A 469 25.45 23.70 -6.91
C ILE A 469 24.99 22.30 -7.29
N HIS A 470 23.91 21.86 -6.66
CA HIS A 470 23.36 20.53 -6.83
C HIS A 470 21.98 20.61 -7.49
N TYR A 471 21.76 19.72 -8.44
CA TYR A 471 20.47 19.53 -9.10
C TYR A 471 19.93 18.15 -8.76
N CYS A 472 18.69 18.05 -8.32
CA CYS A 472 18.12 16.76 -7.96
C CYS A 472 16.60 16.69 -8.23
N VAL A 473 16.11 15.46 -8.35
CA VAL A 473 14.69 15.15 -8.32
C VAL A 473 14.36 14.60 -6.94
N VAL A 474 13.35 15.16 -6.28
CA VAL A 474 12.85 14.67 -5.00
C VAL A 474 11.48 14.05 -5.22
N ALA A 475 11.37 12.73 -5.06
CA ALA A 475 10.15 12.00 -5.37
C ALA A 475 9.51 11.39 -4.13
N ARG A 476 8.19 11.54 -4.02
CA ARG A 476 7.38 10.99 -2.93
C ARG A 476 6.75 9.68 -3.36
N ASP A 477 6.76 8.71 -2.45
CA ASP A 477 6.12 7.38 -2.57
C ASP A 477 6.65 6.47 -3.70
N HIS A 478 7.40 7.00 -4.66
CA HIS A 478 7.99 6.20 -5.73
C HIS A 478 9.28 6.83 -6.27
N ILE A 479 10.34 6.06 -6.27
CA ILE A 479 11.66 6.44 -6.79
C ILE A 479 12.08 5.44 -7.87
N VAL A 480 12.97 5.86 -8.75
CA VAL A 480 13.58 5.02 -9.81
C VAL A 480 15.10 5.08 -9.69
N GLU A 481 15.79 4.17 -10.33
CA GLU A 481 17.25 4.32 -10.48
C GLU A 481 17.54 5.47 -11.44
N SER A 482 18.47 6.36 -11.04
CA SER A 482 18.87 7.46 -11.91
C SER A 482 19.57 6.92 -13.16
N PRO A 483 19.23 7.39 -14.35
CA PRO A 483 19.99 7.05 -15.56
C PRO A 483 21.46 7.44 -15.41
N ALA A 484 22.35 6.68 -16.02
CA ALA A 484 23.79 6.97 -15.96
C ALA A 484 24.09 8.40 -16.46
N GLY A 485 24.80 9.17 -15.64
CA GLY A 485 25.13 10.56 -15.93
C GLY A 485 24.01 11.58 -15.71
N ALA A 486 22.83 11.15 -15.27
CA ALA A 486 21.74 12.06 -14.89
C ALA A 486 21.93 12.57 -13.44
N VAL A 487 21.12 13.59 -13.11
CA VAL A 487 21.06 14.12 -11.74
C VAL A 487 20.55 13.10 -10.74
N ALA A 488 20.84 13.30 -9.46
CA ALA A 488 20.43 12.41 -8.40
C ALA A 488 18.91 12.44 -8.17
N ILE A 489 18.37 11.30 -7.71
CA ILE A 489 17.00 11.21 -7.19
C ILE A 489 17.04 10.89 -5.70
N TYR A 490 16.15 11.51 -4.94
CA TYR A 490 16.03 11.31 -3.50
C TYR A 490 14.58 10.99 -3.10
N GLY A 491 14.43 10.14 -2.08
CA GLY A 491 13.14 9.91 -1.43
C GLY A 491 12.72 11.12 -0.61
N TYR A 492 11.49 11.56 -0.76
CA TYR A 492 10.99 12.78 -0.12
C TYR A 492 11.05 12.72 1.41
N GLU A 493 10.60 11.61 2.01
CA GLU A 493 10.55 11.46 3.45
C GLU A 493 11.97 11.51 4.07
N GLU A 494 12.92 10.86 3.42
CA GLU A 494 14.31 10.86 3.82
C GLU A 494 14.95 12.24 3.62
N PHE A 495 14.65 12.89 2.50
CA PHE A 495 15.12 14.24 2.20
C PHE A 495 14.68 15.24 3.29
N VAL A 496 13.38 15.28 3.60
CA VAL A 496 12.81 16.14 4.66
C VAL A 496 13.40 15.81 6.03
N SER A 497 13.43 14.52 6.39
CA SER A 497 13.88 14.08 7.71
C SER A 497 15.36 14.41 7.95
N GLN A 498 16.21 14.14 6.98
CA GLN A 498 17.66 14.39 7.13
C GLN A 498 18.00 15.88 7.06
N LEU A 499 17.34 16.62 6.16
CA LEU A 499 17.54 18.06 6.08
C LEU A 499 17.08 18.78 7.36
N GLY A 500 16.05 18.25 8.04
CA GLY A 500 15.58 18.78 9.32
C GLY A 500 16.46 18.41 10.52
N LYS A 501 17.19 17.28 10.45
CA LYS A 501 18.06 16.81 11.54
C LYS A 501 19.48 17.36 11.47
N THR A 502 19.98 17.65 10.27
CA THR A 502 21.37 18.00 10.02
C THR A 502 21.50 19.51 9.82
N ALA A 503 22.30 20.16 10.65
CA ALA A 503 22.64 21.58 10.46
C ALA A 503 23.62 21.78 9.28
N ASP A 504 24.46 20.78 8.99
CA ASP A 504 25.47 20.78 7.93
C ASP A 504 24.89 20.24 6.62
N THR A 505 24.71 21.13 5.63
CA THR A 505 24.17 20.78 4.31
C THR A 505 25.14 19.94 3.48
N ALA A 506 26.47 20.08 3.66
CA ALA A 506 27.44 19.25 2.96
C ALA A 506 27.38 17.79 3.46
N GLN A 507 27.26 17.60 4.78
CA GLN A 507 27.03 16.26 5.35
C GLN A 507 25.71 15.65 4.88
N PHE A 508 24.65 16.45 4.81
CA PHE A 508 23.36 16.02 4.26
C PHE A 508 23.51 15.53 2.81
N LEU A 509 24.14 16.33 1.94
CA LEU A 509 24.34 15.96 0.54
C LEU A 509 25.13 14.67 0.41
N LYS A 510 26.24 14.57 1.13
CA LYS A 510 27.06 13.34 1.14
C LYS A 510 26.23 12.11 1.52
N TYR A 511 25.42 12.21 2.58
CA TYR A 511 24.53 11.12 3.01
C TYR A 511 23.55 10.71 1.90
N MET A 512 22.97 11.69 1.18
CA MET A 512 22.03 11.45 0.10
C MET A 512 22.70 10.86 -1.14
N GLU A 513 23.88 11.38 -1.52
CA GLU A 513 24.66 10.95 -2.69
C GLU A 513 25.27 9.55 -2.50
N ASP A 514 25.75 9.24 -1.29
CA ASP A 514 26.26 7.92 -0.93
C ASP A 514 25.13 6.86 -0.81
N LEU A 515 23.88 7.27 -1.03
CA LEU A 515 22.69 6.44 -0.93
C LEU A 515 22.54 5.74 0.44
N GLU A 516 23.04 6.35 1.51
CA GLU A 516 22.97 5.81 2.88
C GLU A 516 21.51 5.67 3.37
N TRP A 517 20.60 6.42 2.79
CA TRP A 517 19.16 6.36 3.05
C TRP A 517 18.46 5.15 2.40
N LEU A 518 19.11 4.46 1.46
CA LEU A 518 18.59 3.22 0.90
C LEU A 518 18.99 2.00 1.73
N PRO A 519 18.11 1.01 1.89
CA PRO A 519 18.45 -0.22 2.61
C PRO A 519 19.60 -0.96 1.93
N LYS A 520 20.45 -1.61 2.72
CA LYS A 520 21.62 -2.37 2.26
C LYS A 520 21.31 -3.87 2.30
N GLU A 521 21.67 -4.58 1.23
CA GLU A 521 21.54 -6.04 1.20
C GLU A 521 22.50 -6.65 2.26
N GLY A 522 22.01 -7.67 2.95
CA GLY A 522 22.68 -8.26 4.12
C GLY A 522 22.24 -7.61 5.44
N PRO A 523 22.64 -6.36 5.74
CA PRO A 523 22.26 -5.71 6.99
C PRO A 523 20.77 -5.40 7.14
N ASP A 524 20.12 -4.89 6.09
CA ASP A 524 18.76 -4.39 6.16
C ASP A 524 17.74 -5.33 5.51
N PHE A 525 18.15 -6.03 4.44
CA PHE A 525 17.31 -7.00 3.76
C PHE A 525 18.11 -8.15 3.16
N GLY A 526 17.40 -9.25 2.90
CA GLY A 526 17.90 -10.35 2.09
C GLY A 526 17.00 -10.59 0.88
N VAL A 527 17.52 -11.36 -0.07
CA VAL A 527 16.79 -11.82 -1.25
C VAL A 527 16.79 -13.35 -1.25
N ARG A 528 15.65 -13.94 -1.49
CA ARG A 528 15.52 -15.40 -1.66
C ARG A 528 14.52 -15.71 -2.76
N PHE A 529 14.61 -16.91 -3.31
CA PHE A 529 13.58 -17.41 -4.20
C PHE A 529 12.45 -18.05 -3.40
N GLU A 530 11.22 -17.67 -3.70
CA GLU A 530 10.04 -18.31 -3.16
C GLU A 530 9.33 -19.06 -4.28
N ARG A 531 8.96 -20.32 -3.99
CA ARG A 531 8.32 -21.21 -4.95
C ARG A 531 6.84 -21.31 -4.66
N HIS A 532 6.04 -21.10 -5.71
CA HIS A 532 4.59 -21.25 -5.66
C HIS A 532 4.12 -22.16 -6.78
N HIS A 533 3.20 -23.06 -6.48
CA HIS A 533 2.69 -24.03 -7.43
C HIS A 533 1.45 -23.49 -8.16
N VAL A 534 1.40 -23.76 -9.47
CA VAL A 534 0.26 -23.53 -10.33
C VAL A 534 -0.08 -24.89 -10.98
N GLY A 535 -0.92 -25.67 -10.30
CA GLY A 535 -1.17 -27.06 -10.69
C GLY A 535 0.11 -27.92 -10.63
N GLN A 536 0.53 -28.47 -11.76
CA GLN A 536 1.73 -29.32 -11.89
C GLN A 536 3.01 -28.52 -12.15
N VAL A 537 2.92 -27.22 -12.35
CA VAL A 537 4.07 -26.34 -12.60
C VAL A 537 4.31 -25.45 -11.40
N ALA A 538 5.53 -24.98 -11.23
CA ALA A 538 5.87 -24.03 -10.19
C ALA A 538 6.54 -22.78 -10.78
N VAL A 539 6.28 -21.66 -10.14
CA VAL A 539 6.94 -20.38 -10.40
C VAL A 539 7.82 -20.05 -9.21
N GLU A 540 9.09 -19.80 -9.47
CA GLU A 540 10.01 -19.23 -8.50
C GLU A 540 10.24 -17.76 -8.82
N SER A 541 10.13 -16.90 -7.81
CA SER A 541 10.44 -15.49 -7.94
C SER A 541 11.27 -14.98 -6.79
N GLU A 542 12.09 -13.98 -7.05
CA GLU A 542 12.79 -13.26 -5.99
C GLU A 542 11.81 -12.52 -5.11
N ILE A 543 12.00 -12.66 -3.80
CA ILE A 543 11.32 -11.86 -2.77
C ILE A 543 12.35 -11.18 -1.88
N TYR A 544 12.05 -9.94 -1.51
CA TYR A 544 12.84 -9.14 -0.58
C TYR A 544 12.23 -9.28 0.80
N TYR A 545 13.04 -9.62 1.77
CA TYR A 545 12.59 -9.73 3.16
C TYR A 545 13.48 -8.90 4.08
N PRO A 546 12.93 -8.25 5.11
CA PRO A 546 13.74 -7.55 6.10
C PRO A 546 14.72 -8.52 6.74
N ALA A 547 15.99 -8.13 6.85
CA ALA A 547 16.96 -8.94 7.58
C ALA A 547 16.48 -9.09 9.05
N PRO A 548 16.63 -10.29 9.66
CA PRO A 548 16.24 -10.49 11.04
C PRO A 548 16.97 -9.47 11.91
N GLY A 549 16.22 -8.67 12.67
CA GLY A 549 16.78 -7.81 13.69
C GLY A 549 17.60 -8.63 14.69
N PRO A 550 18.51 -8.05 15.48
CA PRO A 550 19.05 -8.72 16.62
C PRO A 550 17.84 -9.21 17.41
N LEU A 551 17.73 -10.53 17.61
CA LEU A 551 16.70 -11.13 18.44
C LEU A 551 16.71 -10.36 19.76
N ALA A 552 15.73 -9.49 19.95
CA ALA A 552 15.42 -9.01 21.28
C ALA A 552 15.03 -10.31 22.03
N ILE A 553 15.98 -10.86 22.74
CA ILE A 553 15.74 -11.95 23.68
C ILE A 553 14.85 -11.31 24.73
N TYR A 554 13.55 -11.35 24.51
CA TYR A 554 12.58 -11.13 25.58
C TYR A 554 12.74 -12.31 26.54
N ARG A 555 13.59 -12.09 27.55
CA ARG A 555 13.57 -12.87 28.78
C ARG A 555 12.37 -12.49 29.60
#